data_fc3af547d5edb803edec0028b20fca0c
#
_entry.id   fc3af547d5edb803edec0028b20fca0c
#
_cell.length_a   1.000
_cell.length_b   1.000
_cell.length_c   1.000
_cell.angle_alpha   90.00
_cell.angle_beta   90.00
_cell.angle_gamma   90.00
#
_symmetry.space_group_name_H-M   'P 1'
#
loop_
_entity.id
_entity.type
_entity.pdbx_description
1 polymer ?
#
loop_
_entity_poly.entity_id
_entity_poly.type
_entity_poly.pdbx_seq_one_letter_code
_entity_poly.pdbx_strand_id
1 'polypeptide(L)'
;MISQTQLQAVEKCIATATLNDDLIASLRNEFAPLHFTYCADDDVGSISPISENDGFNLYLIDGREHCLTLTNDLQIATGIVVAEVYPDD
;
A
#
# COMPACT_ATOMS: atom_id res chain seq x y z
N MET A 1 -10.88 -4.98 -6.50
CA MET A 1 -10.62 -3.91 -7.49
C MET A 1 -10.33 -2.59 -6.79
N ILE A 2 -9.29 -1.92 -7.24
CA ILE A 2 -8.90 -0.62 -6.68
C ILE A 2 -8.90 0.39 -7.83
N SER A 3 -9.60 1.51 -7.66
CA SER A 3 -9.62 2.55 -8.68
C SER A 3 -8.40 3.48 -8.54
N GLN A 4 -8.06 4.18 -9.63
CA GLN A 4 -7.01 5.19 -9.58
C GLN A 4 -7.33 6.28 -8.55
N THR A 5 -8.59 6.66 -8.44
CA THR A 5 -9.03 7.65 -7.46
C THR A 5 -8.78 7.18 -6.03
N GLN A 6 -9.08 5.90 -5.75
CA GLN A 6 -8.80 5.32 -4.43
C GLN A 6 -7.31 5.29 -4.13
N LEU A 7 -6.49 4.88 -5.10
CA LEU A 7 -5.05 4.85 -4.93
C LEU A 7 -4.49 6.25 -4.63
N GLN A 8 -4.94 7.25 -5.37
CA GLN A 8 -4.52 8.63 -5.16
C GLN A 8 -4.96 9.15 -3.80
N ALA A 9 -6.17 8.78 -3.34
CA ALA A 9 -6.66 9.18 -2.02
C ALA A 9 -5.81 8.58 -0.91
N VAL A 10 -5.41 7.31 -1.05
CA VAL A 10 -4.52 6.64 -0.10
C VAL A 10 -3.17 7.33 -0.05
N GLU A 11 -2.58 7.62 -1.20
CA GLU A 11 -1.30 8.33 -1.29
C GLU A 11 -1.35 9.66 -0.57
N LYS A 12 -2.41 10.43 -0.79
CA LYS A 12 -2.58 11.73 -0.20
C LYS A 12 -2.73 11.65 1.32
N CYS A 13 -3.49 10.67 1.80
CA CYS A 13 -3.65 10.47 3.24
C CYS A 13 -2.31 10.17 3.92
N ILE A 14 -1.50 9.32 3.30
CA ILE A 14 -0.19 8.96 3.86
C ILE A 14 0.77 10.15 3.78
N ALA A 15 0.77 10.87 2.67
CA ALA A 15 1.68 11.99 2.45
C ALA A 15 1.44 13.16 3.41
N THR A 16 0.21 13.30 3.91
CA THR A 16 -0.17 14.41 4.80
C THR A 16 -0.21 14.01 6.27
N ALA A 17 0.19 12.80 6.61
CA ALA A 17 0.14 12.28 7.99
C ALA A 17 1.48 11.64 8.35
N THR A 18 1.62 11.27 9.62
CA THR A 18 2.79 10.50 10.08
C THR A 18 2.52 9.02 9.83
N LEU A 19 3.44 8.37 9.12
CA LEU A 19 3.32 6.94 8.80
C LEU A 19 3.60 6.11 10.05
N ASN A 20 2.57 5.43 10.54
CA ASN A 20 2.65 4.57 11.73
C ASN A 20 1.47 3.59 11.71
N ASP A 21 1.40 2.73 12.74
CA ASP A 21 0.33 1.73 12.84
C ASP A 21 -1.05 2.35 12.97
N ASP A 22 -1.15 3.48 13.65
CA ASP A 22 -2.43 4.17 13.81
C ASP A 22 -2.97 4.68 12.48
N LEU A 23 -2.09 5.19 11.62
CA LEU A 23 -2.48 5.62 10.28
C LEU A 23 -3.00 4.44 9.46
N ILE A 24 -2.33 3.29 9.53
CA ILE A 24 -2.74 2.10 8.81
C ILE A 24 -4.12 1.63 9.28
N ALA A 25 -4.37 1.65 10.59
CA ALA A 25 -5.67 1.30 11.14
C ALA A 25 -6.77 2.25 10.60
N SER A 26 -6.45 3.54 10.51
CA SER A 26 -7.38 4.52 9.94
C SER A 26 -7.68 4.23 8.48
N LEU A 27 -6.65 3.86 7.70
CA LEU A 27 -6.83 3.52 6.29
C LEU A 27 -7.71 2.29 6.12
N ARG A 28 -7.53 1.27 6.97
CA ARG A 28 -8.36 0.07 6.93
C ARG A 28 -9.83 0.41 7.16
N ASN A 29 -10.09 1.33 8.06
CA ASN A 29 -11.45 1.75 8.38
C ASN A 29 -12.04 2.64 7.27
N GLU A 30 -11.26 3.59 6.79
CA GLU A 30 -11.73 4.59 5.82
C GLU A 30 -11.95 3.99 4.44
N PHE A 31 -11.08 3.06 4.04
CA PHE A 31 -11.12 2.46 2.70
C PHE A 31 -11.61 1.02 2.71
N ALA A 32 -12.34 0.60 3.75
CA ALA A 32 -12.93 -0.73 3.76
C ALA A 32 -13.73 -0.97 2.48
N PRO A 33 -13.72 -2.18 1.91
CA PRO A 33 -13.13 -3.41 2.41
C PRO A 33 -11.68 -3.69 1.96
N LEU A 34 -10.95 -2.68 1.53
CA LEU A 34 -9.57 -2.88 1.10
C LEU A 34 -8.70 -3.33 2.27
N HIS A 35 -7.78 -4.24 1.99
CA HIS A 35 -6.80 -4.70 2.96
C HIS A 35 -5.56 -3.80 2.90
N PHE A 36 -4.94 -3.59 4.04
CA PHE A 36 -3.71 -2.81 4.14
C PHE A 36 -2.68 -3.58 4.94
N THR A 37 -1.46 -3.64 4.42
CA THR A 37 -0.30 -4.22 5.10
C THR A 37 0.78 -3.15 5.20
N TYR A 38 1.44 -3.09 6.34
CA TYR A 38 2.50 -2.12 6.60
C TYR A 38 3.81 -2.87 6.84
N CYS A 39 4.85 -2.50 6.10
CA CYS A 39 6.16 -3.13 6.23
C CYS A 39 7.25 -2.14 5.79
N ALA A 40 8.50 -2.55 5.93
CA ALA A 40 9.62 -1.81 5.37
C ALA A 40 9.76 -2.13 3.88
N ASP A 41 10.17 -1.17 3.08
CA ASP A 41 10.35 -1.37 1.65
C ASP A 41 11.37 -2.47 1.34
N ASP A 42 12.38 -2.61 2.19
CA ASP A 42 13.41 -3.64 2.06
C ASP A 42 12.83 -5.06 2.12
N ASP A 43 11.68 -5.24 2.77
CA ASP A 43 11.05 -6.55 2.93
C ASP A 43 10.21 -6.96 1.73
N VAL A 44 9.95 -6.04 0.79
CA VAL A 44 9.07 -6.33 -0.34
C VAL A 44 9.77 -7.15 -1.43
N GLY A 45 11.05 -7.01 -1.57
CA GLY A 45 11.82 -7.74 -2.58
C GLY A 45 12.01 -6.92 -3.85
N SER A 46 12.03 -7.59 -4.99
CA SER A 46 12.47 -7.00 -6.25
C SER A 46 11.33 -6.49 -7.15
N ILE A 47 10.08 -6.58 -6.70
CA ILE A 47 8.95 -6.11 -7.51
C ILE A 47 8.90 -4.58 -7.52
N SER A 48 8.47 -4.01 -8.63
CA SER A 48 8.33 -2.55 -8.74
C SER A 48 7.06 -2.08 -8.05
N PRO A 49 7.11 -0.97 -7.30
CA PRO A 49 5.91 -0.43 -6.67
C PRO A 49 4.94 0.14 -7.71
N ILE A 50 3.65 0.12 -7.39
CA ILE A 50 2.64 0.76 -8.21
C ILE A 50 2.72 2.28 -8.06
N SER A 51 3.24 2.76 -6.95
CA SER A 51 3.42 4.18 -6.68
C SER A 51 4.66 4.39 -5.84
N GLU A 52 5.54 5.27 -6.29
CA GLU A 52 6.72 5.67 -5.54
C GLU A 52 6.50 7.06 -4.98
N ASN A 53 6.75 7.24 -3.70
CA ASN A 53 6.50 8.49 -3.00
C ASN A 53 7.67 8.82 -2.09
N ASP A 54 7.66 10.04 -1.58
CA ASP A 54 8.69 10.48 -0.65
C ASP A 54 8.46 9.82 0.71
N GLY A 55 9.35 8.91 1.07
CA GLY A 55 9.31 8.20 2.34
C GLY A 55 8.48 6.93 2.35
N PHE A 56 7.77 6.61 1.27
CA PHE A 56 7.01 5.37 1.20
C PHE A 56 6.74 4.96 -0.25
N ASN A 57 6.57 3.67 -0.46
CA ASN A 57 6.12 3.10 -1.73
C ASN A 57 4.84 2.32 -1.51
N LEU A 58 4.01 2.23 -2.53
CA LEU A 58 2.79 1.45 -2.48
C LEU A 58 2.87 0.29 -3.46
N TYR A 59 2.42 -0.88 -3.00
CA TYR A 59 2.32 -2.09 -3.81
C TYR A 59 0.89 -2.58 -3.72
N LEU A 60 0.47 -3.36 -4.72
CA LEU A 60 -0.86 -3.96 -4.72
C LEU A 60 -0.78 -5.42 -4.35
N ILE A 61 -1.83 -5.90 -3.66
CA ILE A 61 -1.95 -7.30 -3.27
C ILE A 61 -3.16 -7.90 -3.96
N ASP A 62 -3.00 -9.12 -4.49
CA ASP A 62 -4.10 -9.97 -4.92
C ASP A 62 -4.32 -11.03 -3.84
N GLY A 63 -5.38 -10.89 -3.08
CA GLY A 63 -5.74 -11.80 -1.99
C GLY A 63 -6.94 -12.69 -2.29
N ARG A 64 -7.26 -12.89 -3.57
CA ARG A 64 -8.42 -13.70 -3.95
C ARG A 64 -8.24 -15.19 -3.68
N GLU A 65 -7.00 -15.64 -3.56
CA GLU A 65 -6.67 -17.03 -3.28
C GLU A 65 -6.04 -17.15 -1.89
N HIS A 66 -5.69 -18.37 -1.49
CA HIS A 66 -5.12 -18.64 -0.17
C HIS A 66 -3.79 -17.93 0.07
N CYS A 67 -2.99 -17.78 -0.97
CA CYS A 67 -1.71 -17.09 -0.86
C CYS A 67 -1.84 -15.67 -1.39
N LEU A 68 -1.40 -14.70 -0.58
CA LEU A 68 -1.33 -13.32 -1.03
C LEU A 68 -0.19 -13.17 -2.01
N THR A 69 -0.45 -12.54 -3.14
CA THR A 69 0.58 -12.27 -4.14
C THR A 69 0.57 -10.77 -4.48
N LEU A 70 1.76 -10.26 -4.80
CA LEU A 70 1.86 -8.89 -5.28
C LEU A 70 1.43 -8.83 -6.74
N THR A 71 0.78 -7.74 -7.12
CA THR A 71 0.30 -7.54 -8.48
C THR A 71 0.45 -6.07 -8.86
N ASN A 72 0.48 -5.79 -10.15
CA ASN A 72 0.40 -4.43 -10.67
C ASN A 72 -0.93 -4.15 -11.37
N ASP A 73 -1.88 -5.06 -11.24
CA ASP A 73 -3.19 -4.93 -11.88
C ASP A 73 -4.22 -4.42 -10.87
N LEU A 74 -4.64 -3.17 -11.05
CA LEU A 74 -5.63 -2.53 -10.18
C LEU A 74 -6.96 -3.27 -10.19
N GLN A 75 -7.30 -3.93 -11.29
CA GLN A 75 -8.61 -4.59 -11.40
C GLN A 75 -8.72 -5.84 -10.55
N ILE A 76 -7.60 -6.53 -10.30
CA ILE A 76 -7.61 -7.75 -9.48
C ILE A 76 -7.14 -7.49 -8.06
N ALA A 77 -6.57 -6.33 -7.78
CA ALA A 77 -6.03 -6.02 -6.46
C ALA A 77 -7.13 -5.96 -5.41
N THR A 78 -6.85 -6.52 -4.24
CA THR A 78 -7.77 -6.52 -3.10
C THR A 78 -7.23 -5.73 -1.92
N GLY A 79 -5.98 -5.28 -2.00
CA GLY A 79 -5.36 -4.52 -0.92
C GLY A 79 -4.11 -3.81 -1.37
N ILE A 80 -3.53 -3.08 -0.44
CA ILE A 80 -2.36 -2.24 -0.67
C ILE A 80 -1.32 -2.53 0.42
N VAL A 81 -0.06 -2.68 -0.01
CA VAL A 81 1.08 -2.72 0.92
C VAL A 81 1.64 -1.30 1.00
N VAL A 82 1.69 -0.78 2.21
CA VAL A 82 2.35 0.49 2.49
C VAL A 82 3.76 0.17 2.97
N ALA A 83 4.74 0.43 2.14
CA ALA A 83 6.13 0.10 2.41
C ALA A 83 6.89 1.37 2.76
N GLU A 84 7.38 1.43 3.98
CA GLU A 84 8.14 2.58 4.45
C GLU A 84 9.57 2.54 3.89
N VAL A 85 9.98 3.65 3.28
CA VAL A 85 11.32 3.79 2.74
C VAL A 85 12.15 4.57 3.75
N TYR A 86 13.20 3.92 4.27
CA TYR A 86 14.10 4.57 5.19
C TYR A 86 15.19 5.32 4.41
N PRO A 87 15.55 6.54 4.84
CA PRO A 87 16.61 7.27 4.15
C PRO A 87 17.93 6.53 4.29
N ASP A 88 18.72 6.55 3.21
CA ASP A 88 20.09 6.04 3.27
C ASP A 88 20.96 7.03 4.03
N ASP A 89 21.73 6.51 4.94
CA ASP A 89 22.69 7.29 5.71
C ASP A 89 24.07 7.29 5.03
#